data_d5a9c7674ab49bb41d36f6ba877d3911
#
_entry.id   d5a9c7674ab49bb41d36f6ba877d3911
#
_cell.length_a   1.000
_cell.length_b   1.000
_cell.length_c   1.000
_cell.angle_alpha   90.00
_cell.angle_beta   90.00
_cell.angle_gamma   90.00
#
_symmetry.space_group_name_H-M   'P 1'
#
loop_
_entity.id
_entity.type
_entity.pdbx_description
1 polymer ?
#
loop_
_entity_poly.entity_id
_entity_poly.type
_entity_poly.pdbx_seq_one_letter_code
_entity_poly.pdbx_strand_id
1 'polypeptide(L)'
;MCIRDSANVIRPTFYNHFHDKYELLEWIFRDEVLDEAEIFEREGKIEEGIYHIFSKFYEDREFYRKAFEITGQNGFADTLSDMFTSFYKEAASRNLKIVKETKLSVDTVARYYSSGLITVLKMLVGDNGSESLEDFLYGYRYLISHALYDI
;
A
#
# COMPACT_ATOMS: atom_id res chain seq x y z
N MET A 1 8.54 13.09 11.66
CA MET A 1 7.19 13.19 12.27
C MET A 1 6.40 11.95 11.93
N CYS A 2 5.76 11.32 12.90
CA CYS A 2 4.95 10.13 12.60
C CYS A 2 3.56 10.51 12.09
N ILE A 3 2.87 9.55 11.49
CA ILE A 3 1.53 9.77 10.93
C ILE A 3 0.54 10.29 11.97
N ARG A 4 0.60 9.74 13.20
CA ARG A 4 -0.31 10.18 14.26
C ARG A 4 -0.07 11.63 14.65
N ASP A 5 1.17 12.06 14.67
CA ASP A 5 1.51 13.45 14.96
C ASP A 5 1.01 14.36 13.85
N SER A 6 1.18 13.94 12.59
CA SER A 6 0.64 14.66 11.43
C SER A 6 -0.87 14.80 11.54
N ALA A 7 -1.58 13.71 11.85
CA ALA A 7 -3.03 13.73 12.01
C ALA A 7 -3.46 14.66 13.15
N ASN A 8 -2.76 14.66 14.26
CA ASN A 8 -3.06 15.53 15.40
C ASN A 8 -2.82 17.01 15.07
N VAL A 9 -1.73 17.32 14.38
CA VAL A 9 -1.38 18.70 14.01
C VAL A 9 -2.40 19.27 13.04
N ILE A 10 -2.87 18.48 12.07
CA ILE A 10 -3.83 18.97 11.06
C ILE A 10 -5.28 18.87 11.52
N ARG A 11 -5.56 18.25 12.67
CA ARG A 11 -6.92 18.05 13.15
C ARG A 11 -7.74 19.34 13.20
N PRO A 12 -7.21 20.49 13.65
CA PRO A 12 -7.98 21.74 13.63
C PRO A 12 -8.35 22.19 12.22
N THR A 13 -7.55 21.84 11.20
CA THR A 13 -7.83 22.22 9.83
C THR A 13 -8.67 21.19 9.08
N PHE A 14 -8.90 20.01 9.69
CA PHE A 14 -9.68 18.94 9.07
C PHE A 14 -11.04 19.43 8.60
N TYR A 15 -11.78 20.13 9.46
CA TYR A 15 -13.11 20.62 9.15
C TYR A 15 -13.14 21.71 8.10
N ASN A 16 -11.98 22.32 7.82
CA ASN A 16 -11.85 23.35 6.80
C ASN A 16 -11.42 22.81 5.45
N HIS A 17 -10.67 21.69 5.42
CA HIS A 17 -10.04 21.17 4.20
C HIS A 17 -10.53 19.77 3.80
N PHE A 18 -11.08 19.00 4.73
CA PHE A 18 -11.51 17.62 4.47
C PHE A 18 -12.98 17.46 4.82
N HIS A 19 -13.74 16.81 3.94
CA HIS A 19 -15.17 16.60 4.15
C HIS A 19 -15.46 15.57 5.24
N ASP A 20 -14.57 14.59 5.41
CA ASP A 20 -14.77 13.53 6.39
C ASP A 20 -13.46 12.81 6.71
N LYS A 21 -13.55 11.83 7.63
CA LYS A 21 -12.39 11.04 8.07
C LYS A 21 -11.77 10.21 6.96
N TYR A 22 -12.56 9.81 5.96
CA TYR A 22 -12.05 9.01 4.83
C TYR A 22 -11.12 9.83 3.96
N GLU A 23 -11.50 11.06 3.67
CA GLU A 23 -10.67 11.99 2.91
C GLU A 23 -9.38 12.32 3.65
N LEU A 24 -9.45 12.47 4.98
CA LEU A 24 -8.27 12.69 5.79
C LEU A 24 -7.32 11.49 5.75
N LEU A 25 -7.85 10.27 5.89
CA LEU A 25 -7.06 9.04 5.82
C LEU A 25 -6.37 8.90 4.46
N GLU A 26 -7.09 9.20 3.38
CA GLU A 26 -6.52 9.18 2.04
C GLU A 26 -5.37 10.17 1.91
N TRP A 27 -5.55 11.39 2.43
CA TRP A 27 -4.53 12.43 2.38
C TRP A 27 -3.28 12.00 3.17
N ILE A 28 -3.46 11.49 4.38
CA ILE A 28 -2.35 11.01 5.23
C ILE A 28 -1.57 9.91 4.51
N PHE A 29 -2.28 8.93 3.98
CA PHE A 29 -1.65 7.81 3.30
C PHE A 29 -0.88 8.27 2.07
N ARG A 30 -1.47 9.15 1.26
CA ARG A 30 -0.81 9.67 0.08
C ARG A 30 0.45 10.44 0.45
N ASP A 31 0.34 11.35 1.42
CA ASP A 31 1.45 12.20 1.84
C ASP A 31 2.60 11.41 2.46
N GLU A 32 2.28 10.48 3.35
CA GLU A 32 3.29 9.77 4.14
C GLU A 32 3.86 8.54 3.45
N VAL A 33 3.09 7.91 2.57
CA VAL A 33 3.44 6.60 2.03
C VAL A 33 3.54 6.61 0.51
N LEU A 34 2.46 6.96 -0.16
CA LEU A 34 2.33 6.68 -1.59
C LEU A 34 3.18 7.60 -2.46
N ASP A 35 3.25 8.89 -2.14
CA ASP A 35 3.97 9.85 -2.98
C ASP A 35 5.43 9.46 -3.16
N GLU A 36 6.10 9.05 -2.09
CA GLU A 36 7.50 8.63 -2.16
C GLU A 36 7.65 7.29 -2.88
N ALA A 37 6.73 6.36 -2.64
CA ALA A 37 6.75 5.07 -3.34
C ALA A 37 6.59 5.26 -4.85
N GLU A 38 5.74 6.19 -5.28
CA GLU A 38 5.56 6.52 -6.69
C GLU A 38 6.83 7.11 -7.30
N ILE A 39 7.57 7.92 -6.55
CA ILE A 39 8.85 8.47 -7.00
C ILE A 39 9.84 7.33 -7.25
N PHE A 40 9.98 6.40 -6.30
CA PHE A 40 10.86 5.25 -6.47
C PHE A 40 10.47 4.41 -7.69
N GLU A 41 9.17 4.19 -7.88
CA GLU A 41 8.68 3.41 -9.03
C GLU A 41 9.06 4.09 -10.35
N ARG A 42 8.85 5.40 -10.46
CA ARG A 42 9.20 6.15 -11.66
C ARG A 42 10.70 6.13 -11.97
N GLU A 43 11.52 6.00 -10.94
CA GLU A 43 12.98 5.89 -11.09
C GLU A 43 13.44 4.46 -11.38
N GLY A 44 12.52 3.51 -11.54
CA GLY A 44 12.85 2.11 -11.78
C GLY A 44 13.26 1.37 -10.51
N LYS A 45 12.97 1.92 -9.34
CA LYS A 45 13.35 1.37 -8.04
C LYS A 45 12.12 0.89 -7.29
N ILE A 46 11.34 0.00 -7.92
CA ILE A 46 10.07 -0.45 -7.33
C ILE A 46 10.31 -1.19 -6.01
N GLU A 47 11.42 -1.92 -5.87
CA GLU A 47 11.72 -2.62 -4.62
C GLU A 47 11.88 -1.65 -3.44
N GLU A 48 12.57 -0.53 -3.66
CA GLU A 48 12.71 0.51 -2.65
C GLU A 48 11.36 1.15 -2.32
N GLY A 49 10.49 1.30 -3.33
CA GLY A 49 9.13 1.79 -3.13
C GLY A 49 8.33 0.86 -2.24
N ILE A 50 8.39 -0.43 -2.49
CA ILE A 50 7.72 -1.45 -1.67
C ILE A 50 8.28 -1.44 -0.25
N TYR A 51 9.60 -1.37 -0.11
CA TYR A 51 10.24 -1.27 1.21
C TYR A 51 9.72 -0.06 1.98
N HIS A 52 9.59 1.07 1.31
CA HIS A 52 9.07 2.30 1.92
C HIS A 52 7.64 2.10 2.43
N ILE A 53 6.77 1.49 1.61
CA ILE A 53 5.39 1.21 2.00
C ILE A 53 5.34 0.33 3.25
N PHE A 54 6.07 -0.78 3.26
CA PHE A 54 6.12 -1.69 4.40
C PHE A 54 6.65 -1.00 5.64
N SER A 55 7.71 -0.22 5.50
CA SER A 55 8.35 0.47 6.63
C SER A 55 7.40 1.46 7.28
N LYS A 56 6.66 2.23 6.48
CA LYS A 56 5.71 3.21 7.00
C LYS A 56 4.54 2.55 7.70
N PHE A 57 4.02 1.47 7.13
CA PHE A 57 2.94 0.71 7.78
C PHE A 57 3.42 0.11 9.10
N TYR A 58 4.65 -0.39 9.14
CA TYR A 58 5.20 -0.98 10.36
C TYR A 58 5.48 0.08 11.43
N GLU A 59 6.05 1.22 11.06
CA GLU A 59 6.34 2.31 11.99
C GLU A 59 5.08 2.79 12.72
N ASP A 60 3.98 2.91 11.99
CA ASP A 60 2.69 3.35 12.53
C ASP A 60 1.65 2.25 12.47
N ARG A 61 2.05 1.03 12.78
CA ARG A 61 1.17 -0.14 12.65
C ARG A 61 -0.11 -0.06 13.47
N GLU A 62 -0.06 0.58 14.63
CA GLU A 62 -1.26 0.77 15.44
C GLU A 62 -2.27 1.69 14.75
N PHE A 63 -1.79 2.77 14.17
CA PHE A 63 -2.63 3.68 13.39
C PHE A 63 -3.26 2.97 12.20
N TYR A 64 -2.47 2.25 11.40
CA TYR A 64 -2.98 1.57 10.21
C TYR A 64 -3.89 0.41 10.55
N ARG A 65 -3.64 -0.31 11.64
CA ARG A 65 -4.54 -1.35 12.11
C ARG A 65 -5.94 -0.77 12.39
N LYS A 66 -5.98 0.35 13.08
CA LYS A 66 -7.25 1.04 13.35
C LYS A 66 -7.90 1.58 12.08
N ALA A 67 -7.09 2.07 11.14
CA ALA A 67 -7.61 2.55 9.86
C ALA A 67 -8.30 1.43 9.09
N PHE A 68 -7.74 0.22 9.09
CA PHE A 68 -8.35 -0.93 8.44
C PHE A 68 -9.68 -1.34 9.07
N GLU A 69 -9.94 -0.96 10.31
CA GLU A 69 -11.24 -1.21 10.96
C GLU A 69 -12.35 -0.32 10.40
N ILE A 70 -12.00 0.74 9.69
CA ILE A 70 -12.97 1.62 9.03
C ILE A 70 -13.41 0.93 7.75
N THR A 71 -14.60 0.32 7.80
CA THR A 71 -15.14 -0.50 6.71
C THR A 71 -16.32 0.18 6.03
N GLY A 72 -16.88 -0.48 5.02
CA GLY A 72 -17.99 0.03 4.24
C GLY A 72 -17.52 0.69 2.95
N GLN A 73 -18.47 1.29 2.24
CA GLN A 73 -18.18 2.02 1.02
C GLN A 73 -17.23 3.18 1.36
N ASN A 74 -16.13 3.31 0.65
CA ASN A 74 -15.06 4.27 0.90
C ASN A 74 -14.25 3.97 2.17
N GLY A 75 -14.31 2.75 2.71
CA GLY A 75 -13.46 2.34 3.80
C GLY A 75 -11.99 2.36 3.40
N PHE A 76 -11.10 2.26 4.40
CA PHE A 76 -9.67 2.41 4.15
C PHE A 76 -9.13 1.36 3.17
N ALA A 77 -9.56 0.11 3.30
CA ALA A 77 -9.10 -0.95 2.39
C ALA A 77 -9.53 -0.69 0.94
N ASP A 78 -10.74 -0.16 0.72
CA ASP A 78 -11.22 0.18 -0.62
C ASP A 78 -10.40 1.34 -1.21
N THR A 79 -10.11 2.34 -0.40
CA THR A 79 -9.27 3.48 -0.80
C THR A 79 -7.87 3.00 -1.18
N LEU A 80 -7.26 2.15 -0.37
CA LEU A 80 -5.96 1.57 -0.67
C LEU A 80 -6.00 0.75 -1.96
N SER A 81 -7.07 -0.03 -2.16
CA SER A 81 -7.21 -0.83 -3.37
C SER A 81 -7.15 0.02 -4.62
N ASP A 82 -7.85 1.16 -4.63
CA ASP A 82 -7.83 2.06 -5.78
C ASP A 82 -6.46 2.70 -5.97
N MET A 83 -5.84 3.15 -4.90
CA MET A 83 -4.56 3.84 -4.97
C MET A 83 -3.42 2.89 -5.37
N PHE A 84 -3.38 1.70 -4.78
CA PHE A 84 -2.36 0.71 -5.15
C PHE A 84 -2.59 0.15 -6.54
N THR A 85 -3.86 0.02 -6.96
CA THR A 85 -4.14 -0.40 -8.34
C THR A 85 -3.57 0.60 -9.32
N SER A 86 -3.73 1.90 -9.07
CA SER A 86 -3.13 2.95 -9.92
C SER A 86 -1.60 2.87 -9.91
N PHE A 87 -1.00 2.64 -8.76
CA PHE A 87 0.44 2.46 -8.61
C PHE A 87 0.94 1.29 -9.47
N TYR A 88 0.29 0.15 -9.38
CA TYR A 88 0.68 -1.03 -10.15
C TYR A 88 0.36 -0.91 -11.64
N LYS A 89 -0.68 -0.14 -12.01
CA LYS A 89 -0.94 0.15 -13.43
C LYS A 89 0.25 0.86 -14.08
N GLU A 90 0.82 1.83 -13.39
CA GLU A 90 2.00 2.52 -13.90
C GLU A 90 3.19 1.58 -13.99
N ALA A 91 3.42 0.78 -12.96
CA ALA A 91 4.50 -0.20 -12.97
C ALA A 91 4.34 -1.21 -14.10
N ALA A 92 3.13 -1.73 -14.30
CA ALA A 92 2.83 -2.68 -15.37
C ALA A 92 2.97 -2.06 -16.75
N SER A 93 2.63 -0.78 -16.90
CA SER A 93 2.78 -0.09 -18.19
C SER A 93 4.24 0.08 -18.59
N ARG A 94 5.16 0.05 -17.61
CA ARG A 94 6.60 0.07 -17.87
C ARG A 94 7.18 -1.32 -18.05
N ASN A 95 6.40 -2.37 -17.77
CA ASN A 95 6.80 -3.76 -17.95
C ASN A 95 5.73 -4.49 -18.76
N LEU A 96 5.62 -4.14 -20.03
CA LEU A 96 4.59 -4.68 -20.92
C LEU A 96 4.69 -6.18 -21.15
N LYS A 97 5.88 -6.77 -20.88
CA LYS A 97 6.07 -8.20 -21.04
C LYS A 97 5.12 -9.00 -20.14
N ILE A 98 4.95 -8.60 -18.88
CA ILE A 98 4.08 -9.33 -17.96
C ILE A 98 2.62 -9.27 -18.42
N VAL A 99 2.19 -8.10 -18.91
CA VAL A 99 0.83 -7.95 -19.43
C VAL A 99 0.61 -8.82 -20.66
N LYS A 100 1.58 -8.81 -21.57
CA LYS A 100 1.51 -9.59 -22.81
C LYS A 100 1.49 -11.09 -22.53
N GLU A 101 2.36 -11.56 -21.64
CA GLU A 101 2.46 -12.99 -21.31
C GLU A 101 1.22 -13.53 -20.61
N THR A 102 0.60 -12.73 -19.75
CA THR A 102 -0.62 -13.16 -19.03
C THR A 102 -1.87 -13.11 -19.89
N LYS A 103 -1.83 -12.34 -20.98
CA LYS A 103 -3.01 -12.05 -21.82
C LYS A 103 -4.14 -11.36 -21.06
N LEU A 104 -3.85 -10.85 -19.89
CA LEU A 104 -4.80 -10.11 -19.05
C LEU A 104 -4.66 -8.61 -19.32
N SER A 105 -5.70 -7.86 -18.98
CA SER A 105 -5.62 -6.40 -19.09
C SER A 105 -4.65 -5.83 -18.03
N VAL A 106 -4.13 -4.63 -18.29
CA VAL A 106 -3.29 -3.91 -17.32
C VAL A 106 -4.04 -3.73 -16.00
N ASP A 107 -5.33 -3.41 -16.07
CA ASP A 107 -6.17 -3.25 -14.88
C ASP A 107 -6.23 -4.54 -14.06
N THR A 108 -6.44 -5.68 -14.70
CA THR A 108 -6.52 -6.96 -14.01
C THR A 108 -5.19 -7.33 -13.34
N VAL A 109 -4.08 -7.13 -14.05
CA VAL A 109 -2.74 -7.39 -13.50
C VAL A 109 -2.50 -6.49 -12.28
N ALA A 110 -2.83 -5.20 -12.40
CA ALA A 110 -2.63 -4.24 -11.31
C ALA A 110 -3.48 -4.58 -10.08
N ARG A 111 -4.73 -4.99 -10.28
CA ARG A 111 -5.62 -5.39 -9.17
C ARG A 111 -5.12 -6.64 -8.47
N TYR A 112 -4.57 -7.57 -9.23
CA TYR A 112 -3.98 -8.78 -8.65
C TYR A 112 -2.83 -8.43 -7.68
N TYR A 113 -1.90 -7.61 -8.12
CA TYR A 113 -0.78 -7.21 -7.27
C TYR A 113 -1.23 -6.34 -6.10
N SER A 114 -2.17 -5.43 -6.33
CA SER A 114 -2.73 -4.58 -5.29
C SER A 114 -3.38 -5.41 -4.17
N SER A 115 -4.17 -6.40 -4.53
CA SER A 115 -4.86 -7.26 -3.56
C SER A 115 -3.88 -8.04 -2.69
N GLY A 116 -2.83 -8.58 -3.29
CA GLY A 116 -1.78 -9.28 -2.54
C GLY A 116 -1.06 -8.37 -1.56
N LEU A 117 -0.69 -7.17 -2.02
CA LEU A 117 -0.02 -6.20 -1.17
C LEU A 117 -0.88 -5.82 0.04
N ILE A 118 -2.15 -5.50 -0.19
CA ILE A 118 -3.07 -5.12 0.90
C ILE A 118 -3.22 -6.25 1.91
N THR A 119 -3.36 -7.49 1.43
CA THR A 119 -3.47 -8.65 2.31
C THR A 119 -2.26 -8.76 3.22
N VAL A 120 -1.06 -8.63 2.66
CA VAL A 120 0.16 -8.73 3.46
C VAL A 120 0.31 -7.55 4.42
N LEU A 121 -0.07 -6.34 3.99
CA LEU A 121 -0.02 -5.17 4.86
C LEU A 121 -0.99 -5.29 6.05
N LYS A 122 -2.18 -5.83 5.82
CA LYS A 122 -3.11 -6.11 6.92
C LYS A 122 -2.51 -7.06 7.94
N MET A 123 -1.82 -8.08 7.47
CA MET A 123 -1.15 -9.04 8.37
C MET A 123 0.01 -8.40 9.10
N LEU A 124 0.78 -7.56 8.41
CA LEU A 124 1.92 -6.86 9.01
C LEU A 124 1.51 -5.98 10.19
N VAL A 125 0.38 -5.29 10.09
CA VAL A 125 -0.09 -4.39 11.16
C VAL A 125 -0.97 -5.12 12.19
N GLY A 126 -1.27 -6.39 11.97
CA GLY A 126 -2.11 -7.18 12.87
C GLY A 126 -1.45 -7.43 14.22
N ASP A 127 -2.27 -7.85 15.20
CA ASP A 127 -1.85 -7.97 16.59
C ASP A 127 -0.87 -9.07 16.89
N ASN A 128 -0.83 -10.10 16.06
CA ASN A 128 -0.07 -11.30 16.37
C ASN A 128 1.31 -11.30 15.72
N GLY A 129 1.90 -10.12 15.53
CA GLY A 129 3.17 -9.93 14.86
C GLY A 129 4.31 -10.69 15.49
N SER A 130 4.31 -12.00 15.29
CA SER A 130 5.47 -12.84 15.61
C SER A 130 6.57 -12.67 14.57
N GLU A 131 6.24 -12.09 13.43
CA GLU A 131 7.18 -11.92 12.33
C GLU A 131 7.68 -10.48 12.27
N SER A 132 8.97 -10.33 11.99
CA SER A 132 9.59 -9.02 11.88
C SER A 132 9.26 -8.37 10.54
N LEU A 133 9.54 -7.05 10.46
CA LEU A 133 9.44 -6.33 9.19
C LEU A 133 10.29 -6.99 8.11
N GLU A 134 11.51 -7.41 8.47
CA GLU A 134 12.41 -8.06 7.52
C GLU A 134 11.85 -9.38 7.00
N ASP A 135 11.22 -10.17 7.87
CA ASP A 135 10.63 -11.45 7.48
C ASP A 135 9.44 -11.23 6.54
N PHE A 136 8.59 -10.24 6.82
CA PHE A 136 7.49 -9.91 5.92
C PHE A 136 7.98 -9.42 4.56
N LEU A 137 9.00 -8.57 4.54
CA LEU A 137 9.59 -8.07 3.30
C LEU A 137 10.21 -9.20 2.49
N TYR A 138 10.99 -10.04 3.14
CA TYR A 138 11.61 -11.19 2.48
C TYR A 138 10.54 -12.12 1.89
N GLY A 139 9.55 -12.46 2.69
CA GLY A 139 8.47 -13.35 2.26
C GLY A 139 7.66 -12.77 1.11
N TYR A 140 7.32 -11.49 1.21
CA TYR A 140 6.56 -10.82 0.14
C TYR A 140 7.36 -10.81 -1.17
N ARG A 141 8.64 -10.42 -1.12
CA ARG A 141 9.50 -10.43 -2.30
C ARG A 141 9.62 -11.81 -2.91
N TYR A 142 9.74 -12.82 -2.06
CA TYR A 142 9.80 -14.21 -2.53
C TYR A 142 8.49 -14.59 -3.25
N LEU A 143 7.35 -14.28 -2.64
CA LEU A 143 6.04 -14.62 -3.21
C LEU A 143 5.79 -13.97 -4.57
N ILE A 144 6.20 -12.72 -4.73
CA ILE A 144 5.97 -12.02 -6.01
C ILE A 144 6.97 -12.41 -7.10
N SER A 145 8.08 -13.05 -6.74
CA SER A 145 9.11 -13.46 -7.69
C SER A 145 9.12 -14.96 -8.00
N HIS A 146 8.29 -15.74 -7.32
CA HIS A 146 8.20 -17.19 -7.52
C HIS A 146 6.73 -17.62 -7.62
N ALA A 147 6.49 -18.64 -8.43
CA ALA A 147 5.17 -19.26 -8.49
C ALA A 147 5.06 -20.37 -7.45
N LEU A 148 3.83 -20.66 -7.04
CA LEU A 148 3.57 -21.76 -6.10
C LEU A 148 4.07 -23.09 -6.62
N TYR A 149 4.15 -23.22 -7.96
CA TYR A 149 4.56 -24.45 -8.63
C TYR A 149 6.04 -24.47 -9.01
N ASP A 150 6.80 -23.49 -8.61
CA ASP A 150 8.26 -23.44 -8.80
C ASP A 150 8.93 -24.27 -7.68
N ILE A 151 8.87 -25.56 -7.83
CA ILE A 151 9.41 -26.45 -6.81
C ILE A 151 10.64 -27.17 -7.34
#